data_4a7e1eba6e0707de901de3752742ec48
#
_entry.id   4a7e1eba6e0707de901de3752742ec48
#
_cell.length_a   1.000
_cell.length_b   1.000
_cell.length_c   1.000
_cell.angle_alpha   90.00
_cell.angle_beta   90.00
_cell.angle_gamma   90.00
#
_symmetry.space_group_name_H-M   'P 1'
#
loop_
_entity.id
_entity.type
_entity.pdbx_description
1 polymer ?
#
loop_
_entity_poly.entity_id
_entity_poly.type
_entity_poly.pdbx_seq_one_letter_code
_entity_poly.pdbx_strand_id
1 'polypeptide(L)'
;VVFTFMVPVLQLIIFGYAIDVTIDNIPLTVFDLDGRQESRRFVEALVATRTFQVVDRPLDADSFRRALTSGRAKAGILIPADYSERLLRREDAQLQVLIDGSDSQVATTALNTVNLLTTQMAIGRARLVGESLQIAPARNREGEPTLPIEARPRLLYNPDLQSSHFFVPGLIAIILQVVLLFLTNLSIVRERELGTLEQLFVTPVGRAGLLLGKLIPYALMAFGEMLIVLTAMAAIFGVPIHGDLGLLLLLSWLFIITTLGLGLFISTLARTQLEAMQFAFLVMMPSVLLSGFMFPRSEMPLPIRAITYLLPVTYFVEILRGVILRGADFADLWPYVAGLGVCCAVILTLSITRFRKQLD
;
A
#
# COMPACT_ATOMS: atom_id res chain seq x y z
N VAL A 1 7.81 -27.89 -21.27
CA VAL A 1 8.02 -28.83 -20.14
C VAL A 1 8.68 -28.11 -18.96
N VAL A 2 9.84 -27.43 -19.13
CA VAL A 2 10.54 -26.74 -18.00
C VAL A 2 9.65 -25.69 -17.34
N PHE A 3 8.98 -24.84 -18.09
CA PHE A 3 8.08 -23.81 -17.55
C PHE A 3 6.86 -24.37 -16.80
N THR A 4 6.35 -25.53 -17.22
CA THR A 4 5.17 -26.16 -16.59
C THR A 4 5.44 -26.57 -15.14
N PHE A 5 6.69 -26.92 -14.81
CA PHE A 5 7.09 -27.29 -13.45
C PHE A 5 7.70 -26.11 -12.65
N MET A 6 8.35 -25.18 -13.33
CA MET A 6 8.99 -24.03 -12.68
C MET A 6 7.99 -23.05 -12.08
N VAL A 7 6.88 -22.79 -12.75
CA VAL A 7 5.84 -21.86 -12.28
C VAL A 7 5.22 -22.29 -10.95
N PRO A 8 4.74 -23.55 -10.76
CA PRO A 8 4.21 -24.03 -9.48
C PRO A 8 5.24 -24.00 -8.34
N VAL A 9 6.50 -24.34 -8.63
CA VAL A 9 7.59 -24.30 -7.63
C VAL A 9 7.87 -22.86 -7.21
N LEU A 10 7.96 -21.93 -8.16
CA LEU A 10 8.15 -20.52 -7.87
C LEU A 10 6.99 -19.95 -7.04
N GLN A 11 5.76 -20.29 -7.40
CA GLN A 11 4.57 -19.92 -6.65
C GLN A 11 4.61 -20.47 -5.22
N LEU A 12 4.98 -21.76 -5.06
CA LEU A 12 5.11 -22.39 -3.74
C LEU A 12 6.13 -21.65 -2.86
N ILE A 13 7.28 -21.29 -3.43
CA ILE A 13 8.31 -20.52 -2.72
C ILE A 13 7.79 -19.14 -2.33
N ILE A 14 7.17 -18.41 -3.27
CA ILE A 14 6.61 -17.08 -3.03
C ILE A 14 5.52 -17.13 -1.95
N PHE A 15 4.57 -18.08 -2.07
CA PHE A 15 3.53 -18.25 -1.06
C PHE A 15 4.10 -18.63 0.31
N GLY A 16 5.06 -19.55 0.35
CA GLY A 16 5.67 -20.01 1.59
C GLY A 16 6.40 -18.90 2.36
N TYR A 17 7.03 -17.95 1.63
CA TYR A 17 7.70 -16.80 2.25
C TYR A 17 6.76 -15.59 2.51
N ALA A 18 5.67 -15.46 1.76
CA ALA A 18 4.73 -14.33 1.92
C ALA A 18 3.71 -14.52 3.06
N ILE A 19 3.58 -15.75 3.59
CA ILE A 19 2.55 -16.09 4.60
C ILE A 19 3.00 -15.79 6.04
N ASP A 20 4.25 -15.39 6.28
CA ASP A 20 4.66 -14.95 7.62
C ASP A 20 4.18 -13.51 7.87
N VAL A 21 2.95 -13.39 8.37
CA VAL A 21 2.21 -12.12 8.56
C VAL A 21 2.23 -11.71 10.03
N THR A 22 3.39 -11.69 10.65
CA THR A 22 3.57 -10.95 11.91
C THR A 22 3.71 -9.47 11.60
N ILE A 23 2.74 -8.67 12.05
CA ILE A 23 2.79 -7.21 11.85
C ILE A 23 3.64 -6.61 12.96
N ASP A 24 4.92 -6.50 12.71
CA ASP A 24 5.91 -5.87 13.59
C ASP A 24 6.40 -4.54 13.01
N ASN A 25 6.96 -3.67 13.85
CA ASN A 25 7.61 -2.43 13.43
C ASN A 25 6.72 -1.45 12.65
N ILE A 26 5.45 -1.29 13.06
CA ILE A 26 4.54 -0.30 12.49
C ILE A 26 5.19 1.09 12.60
N PRO A 27 5.39 1.83 11.49
CA PRO A 27 6.00 3.16 11.51
C PRO A 27 5.16 4.13 12.35
N LEU A 28 5.75 4.64 13.43
CA LEU A 28 5.12 5.52 14.40
C LEU A 28 5.72 6.93 14.34
N THR A 29 4.89 7.96 14.24
CA THR A 29 5.28 9.35 14.49
C THR A 29 4.83 9.80 15.87
N VAL A 30 5.72 10.47 16.63
CA VAL A 30 5.44 10.89 18.00
C VAL A 30 5.53 12.40 18.10
N PHE A 31 4.41 13.04 18.39
CA PHE A 31 4.33 14.47 18.70
C PHE A 31 4.15 14.65 20.19
N ASP A 32 5.27 14.78 20.90
CA ASP A 32 5.33 14.89 22.36
C ASP A 32 5.50 16.37 22.77
N LEU A 33 4.42 16.96 23.29
CA LEU A 33 4.41 18.32 23.80
C LEU A 33 4.80 18.38 25.29
N ASP A 34 4.76 17.25 26.01
CA ASP A 34 5.11 17.18 27.41
C ASP A 34 6.63 17.08 27.65
N GLY A 35 7.32 16.25 26.87
CA GLY A 35 8.77 16.07 26.87
C GLY A 35 9.39 15.57 28.19
N ARG A 36 8.56 15.19 29.17
CA ARG A 36 9.00 14.75 30.52
C ARG A 36 9.24 13.24 30.57
N GLN A 37 9.61 12.74 31.75
CA GLN A 37 9.97 11.33 31.93
C GLN A 37 8.80 10.37 31.67
N GLU A 38 7.58 10.76 32.05
CA GLU A 38 6.41 9.89 31.91
C GLU A 38 5.96 9.74 30.45
N SER A 39 6.03 10.82 29.67
CA SER A 39 5.75 10.74 28.22
C SER A 39 6.76 9.86 27.50
N ARG A 40 8.06 9.99 27.84
CA ARG A 40 9.12 9.15 27.28
C ARG A 40 8.94 7.68 27.64
N ARG A 41 8.61 7.36 28.91
CA ARG A 41 8.32 5.99 29.35
C ARG A 41 7.18 5.36 28.58
N PHE A 42 6.13 6.13 28.28
CA PHE A 42 5.02 5.63 27.48
C PHE A 42 5.46 5.24 26.07
N VAL A 43 6.22 6.12 25.40
CA VAL A 43 6.76 5.86 24.06
C VAL A 43 7.74 4.68 24.06
N GLU A 44 8.63 4.60 25.06
CA GLU A 44 9.58 3.48 25.22
C GLU A 44 8.84 2.16 25.43
N ALA A 45 7.77 2.15 26.23
CA ALA A 45 6.95 0.97 26.43
C ALA A 45 6.25 0.52 25.13
N LEU A 46 5.78 1.47 24.30
CA LEU A 46 5.21 1.15 22.99
C LEU A 46 6.26 0.54 22.05
N VAL A 47 7.44 1.10 21.99
CA VAL A 47 8.55 0.56 21.18
C VAL A 47 8.99 -0.83 21.70
N ALA A 48 8.99 -1.02 23.02
CA ALA A 48 9.33 -2.32 23.63
C ALA A 48 8.36 -3.45 23.24
N THR A 49 7.13 -3.14 22.81
CA THR A 49 6.20 -4.17 22.27
C THR A 49 6.66 -4.77 20.96
N ARG A 50 7.66 -4.18 20.28
CA ARG A 50 8.11 -4.50 18.91
C ARG A 50 7.05 -4.31 17.83
N THR A 51 5.83 -3.97 18.19
CA THR A 51 4.76 -3.64 17.24
C THR A 51 5.00 -2.29 16.58
N PHE A 52 5.65 -1.36 17.28
CA PHE A 52 5.89 0.00 16.79
C PHE A 52 7.38 0.34 16.68
N GLN A 53 7.70 1.08 15.61
CA GLN A 53 9.02 1.69 15.41
C GLN A 53 8.86 3.20 15.20
N VAL A 54 9.50 4.01 16.05
CA VAL A 54 9.48 5.47 15.89
C VAL A 54 10.33 5.85 14.67
N VAL A 55 9.68 6.45 13.67
CA VAL A 55 10.32 6.91 12.42
C VAL A 55 10.48 8.42 12.36
N ASP A 56 9.68 9.17 13.13
CA ASP A 56 9.69 10.63 13.11
C ASP A 56 9.25 11.20 14.46
N ARG A 57 9.80 12.39 14.80
CA ARG A 57 9.43 13.19 15.97
C ARG A 57 9.24 14.64 15.54
N PRO A 58 8.12 14.97 14.89
CA PRO A 58 7.84 16.31 14.41
C PRO A 58 7.76 17.31 15.57
N LEU A 59 8.15 18.55 15.29
CA LEU A 59 8.08 19.66 16.24
C LEU A 59 6.82 20.51 16.07
N ASP A 60 6.04 20.27 15.02
CA ASP A 60 4.82 21.01 14.67
C ASP A 60 3.70 20.06 14.21
N ALA A 61 2.45 20.54 14.36
CA ALA A 61 1.24 19.77 14.06
C ALA A 61 1.09 19.46 12.55
N ASP A 62 1.60 20.35 11.68
CA ASP A 62 1.47 20.16 10.23
C ASP A 62 2.43 19.08 9.73
N SER A 63 3.64 19.04 10.25
CA SER A 63 4.60 17.96 9.98
C SER A 63 4.11 16.61 10.52
N PHE A 64 3.48 16.63 11.71
CA PHE A 64 2.85 15.43 12.27
C PHE A 64 1.73 14.89 11.37
N ARG A 65 0.83 15.75 10.89
CA ARG A 65 -0.22 15.37 9.94
C ARG A 65 0.36 14.88 8.62
N ARG A 66 1.34 15.58 8.06
CA ARG A 66 2.02 15.18 6.81
C ARG A 66 2.68 13.82 6.90
N ALA A 67 3.25 13.45 8.04
CA ALA A 67 3.82 12.11 8.23
C ALA A 67 2.77 11.01 8.07
N LEU A 68 1.54 11.23 8.54
CA LEU A 68 0.41 10.30 8.39
C LEU A 68 -0.18 10.33 6.97
N THR A 69 -0.43 11.53 6.43
CA THR A 69 -1.04 11.68 5.09
C THR A 69 -0.14 11.15 3.97
N SER A 70 1.19 11.37 4.07
CA SER A 70 2.16 10.83 3.12
C SER A 70 2.38 9.31 3.23
N GLY A 71 1.84 8.69 4.30
CA GLY A 71 2.01 7.26 4.57
C GLY A 71 3.41 6.88 5.08
N ARG A 72 4.26 7.87 5.45
CA ARG A 72 5.55 7.62 6.12
C ARG A 72 5.37 7.03 7.50
N ALA A 73 4.33 7.46 8.23
CA ALA A 73 3.91 6.85 9.47
C ALA A 73 2.52 6.22 9.30
N LYS A 74 2.31 5.06 9.91
CA LYS A 74 1.03 4.34 9.95
C LYS A 74 0.27 4.58 11.25
N ALA A 75 0.98 5.04 12.27
CA ALA A 75 0.40 5.46 13.54
C ALA A 75 1.04 6.78 13.99
N GLY A 76 0.28 7.58 14.73
CA GLY A 76 0.75 8.82 15.32
C GLY A 76 0.27 8.93 16.75
N ILE A 77 1.15 9.39 17.66
CA ILE A 77 0.80 9.66 19.03
C ILE A 77 1.02 11.14 19.28
N LEU A 78 -0.02 11.79 19.79
CA LEU A 78 0.03 13.15 20.30
C LEU A 78 -0.10 13.10 21.82
N ILE A 79 0.95 13.54 22.50
CA ILE A 79 1.00 13.63 23.96
C ILE A 79 0.86 15.11 24.35
N PRO A 80 -0.20 15.50 25.08
CA PRO A 80 -0.42 16.89 25.45
C PRO A 80 0.60 17.35 26.51
N ALA A 81 0.84 18.65 26.59
CA ALA A 81 1.85 19.25 27.48
C ALA A 81 1.59 19.03 28.97
N ASP A 82 0.36 18.76 29.35
CA ASP A 82 -0.07 18.53 30.75
C ASP A 82 -0.11 17.03 31.15
N TYR A 83 0.32 16.11 30.24
CA TYR A 83 0.23 14.66 30.45
C TYR A 83 0.91 14.19 31.74
N SER A 84 2.18 14.49 31.95
CA SER A 84 2.91 14.10 33.16
C SER A 84 2.37 14.78 34.42
N GLU A 85 1.94 16.04 34.30
CA GLU A 85 1.40 16.78 35.42
C GLU A 85 0.08 16.16 35.93
N ARG A 86 -0.83 15.80 35.02
CA ARG A 86 -2.06 15.09 35.36
C ARG A 86 -1.81 13.74 36.00
N LEU A 87 -0.85 12.98 35.44
CA LEU A 87 -0.47 11.70 36.03
C LEU A 87 0.08 11.84 37.45
N LEU A 88 0.86 12.90 37.73
CA LEU A 88 1.40 13.16 39.06
C LEU A 88 0.30 13.64 40.03
N ARG A 89 -0.64 14.42 39.54
CA ARG A 89 -1.79 14.85 40.33
C ARG A 89 -2.87 13.78 40.53
N ARG A 90 -2.67 12.58 39.91
CA ARG A 90 -3.64 11.47 39.92
C ARG A 90 -4.96 11.83 39.22
N GLU A 91 -4.87 12.73 38.27
CA GLU A 91 -5.95 13.08 37.37
C GLU A 91 -5.95 12.19 36.14
N ASP A 92 -7.04 12.21 35.37
CA ASP A 92 -7.15 11.53 34.09
C ASP A 92 -6.22 12.16 33.06
N ALA A 93 -5.19 11.43 32.66
CA ALA A 93 -4.22 11.84 31.65
C ALA A 93 -4.58 11.21 30.30
N GLN A 94 -4.95 12.04 29.34
CA GLN A 94 -5.40 11.62 28.02
C GLN A 94 -4.28 11.84 27.00
N LEU A 95 -4.11 10.88 26.10
CA LEU A 95 -3.28 11.02 24.91
C LEU A 95 -4.09 10.64 23.68
N GLN A 96 -3.76 11.23 22.53
CA GLN A 96 -4.44 10.93 21.29
C GLN A 96 -3.59 9.97 20.45
N VAL A 97 -4.20 8.88 19.99
CA VAL A 97 -3.59 7.95 19.07
C VAL A 97 -4.33 8.02 17.74
N LEU A 98 -3.62 8.37 16.68
CA LEU A 98 -4.10 8.40 15.31
C LEU A 98 -3.56 7.17 14.58
N ILE A 99 -4.42 6.40 13.96
CA ILE A 99 -4.03 5.16 13.26
C ILE A 99 -4.51 5.27 11.81
N ASP A 100 -3.63 4.97 10.87
CA ASP A 100 -3.97 4.89 9.45
C ASP A 100 -4.82 3.63 9.19
N GLY A 101 -6.14 3.82 9.09
CA GLY A 101 -7.10 2.74 8.82
C GLY A 101 -7.14 2.27 7.36
N SER A 102 -6.26 2.79 6.49
CA SER A 102 -6.18 2.35 5.09
C SER A 102 -5.70 0.90 4.92
N ASP A 103 -5.04 0.36 5.96
CA ASP A 103 -4.71 -1.05 6.11
C ASP A 103 -5.38 -1.59 7.38
N SER A 104 -6.43 -2.39 7.20
CA SER A 104 -7.25 -2.89 8.30
C SER A 104 -6.48 -3.83 9.24
N GLN A 105 -5.52 -4.59 8.74
CA GLN A 105 -4.72 -5.51 9.56
C GLN A 105 -3.74 -4.73 10.43
N VAL A 106 -3.00 -3.79 9.84
CA VAL A 106 -2.07 -2.91 10.57
C VAL A 106 -2.85 -2.08 11.60
N ALA A 107 -4.00 -1.52 11.21
CA ALA A 107 -4.81 -0.70 12.10
C ALA A 107 -5.35 -1.48 13.29
N THR A 108 -5.86 -2.70 13.08
CA THR A 108 -6.37 -3.56 14.16
C THR A 108 -5.25 -3.97 15.12
N THR A 109 -4.07 -4.34 14.59
CA THR A 109 -2.90 -4.68 15.41
C THR A 109 -2.45 -3.48 16.24
N ALA A 110 -2.32 -2.31 15.62
CA ALA A 110 -1.95 -1.07 16.31
C ALA A 110 -2.94 -0.71 17.43
N LEU A 111 -4.24 -0.77 17.14
CA LEU A 111 -5.31 -0.47 18.10
C LEU A 111 -5.27 -1.42 19.30
N ASN A 112 -5.18 -2.72 19.06
CA ASN A 112 -5.13 -3.73 20.10
C ASN A 112 -3.89 -3.57 20.98
N THR A 113 -2.72 -3.33 20.38
CA THR A 113 -1.47 -3.14 21.12
C THR A 113 -1.51 -1.89 22.00
N VAL A 114 -2.02 -0.77 21.48
CA VAL A 114 -2.16 0.47 22.27
C VAL A 114 -3.13 0.27 23.43
N ASN A 115 -4.31 -0.32 23.18
CA ASN A 115 -5.29 -0.57 24.23
C ASN A 115 -4.75 -1.50 25.32
N LEU A 116 -4.08 -2.60 24.92
CA LEU A 116 -3.49 -3.55 25.86
C LEU A 116 -2.43 -2.88 26.73
N LEU A 117 -1.48 -2.16 26.10
CA LEU A 117 -0.42 -1.47 26.81
C LEU A 117 -0.96 -0.40 27.77
N THR A 118 -1.90 0.42 27.30
CA THR A 118 -2.51 1.47 28.12
C THR A 118 -3.21 0.88 29.34
N THR A 119 -3.96 -0.20 29.14
CA THR A 119 -4.64 -0.91 30.22
C THR A 119 -3.64 -1.51 31.20
N GLN A 120 -2.55 -2.13 30.72
CA GLN A 120 -1.50 -2.68 31.61
C GLN A 120 -0.81 -1.59 32.42
N MET A 121 -0.46 -0.46 31.81
CA MET A 121 0.17 0.66 32.52
C MET A 121 -0.80 1.30 33.52
N ALA A 122 -2.07 1.42 33.20
CA ALA A 122 -3.09 1.93 34.11
C ALA A 122 -3.28 1.02 35.33
N ILE A 123 -3.38 -0.29 35.12
CA ILE A 123 -3.48 -1.28 36.19
C ILE A 123 -2.19 -1.29 37.05
N GLY A 124 -1.02 -1.25 36.42
CA GLY A 124 0.27 -1.19 37.12
C GLY A 124 0.36 0.02 38.05
N ARG A 125 -0.04 1.21 37.59
CA ARG A 125 -0.10 2.43 38.40
C ARG A 125 -1.14 2.34 39.51
N ALA A 126 -2.34 1.84 39.20
CA ALA A 126 -3.38 1.67 40.20
C ALA A 126 -2.95 0.74 41.34
N ARG A 127 -2.20 -0.34 41.06
CA ARG A 127 -1.61 -1.23 42.04
C ARG A 127 -0.58 -0.54 42.92
N LEU A 128 0.38 0.18 42.32
CA LEU A 128 1.41 0.92 43.06
C LEU A 128 0.81 1.97 43.99
N VAL A 129 -0.26 2.63 43.56
CA VAL A 129 -0.99 3.60 44.37
C VAL A 129 -1.81 2.92 45.48
N GLY A 130 -2.47 1.80 45.17
CA GLY A 130 -3.25 1.03 46.13
C GLY A 130 -2.41 0.43 47.22
N GLU A 131 -1.22 -0.09 46.88
CA GLU A 131 -0.26 -0.65 47.85
C GLU A 131 0.38 0.41 48.75
N SER A 132 0.60 1.63 48.23
CA SER A 132 1.31 2.68 48.99
C SER A 132 0.42 3.49 49.94
N LEU A 133 -0.90 3.59 49.69
CA LEU A 133 -1.70 4.65 50.31
C LEU A 133 -3.12 4.28 50.78
N GLN A 134 -3.65 3.09 50.59
CA GLN A 134 -5.09 2.80 50.83
C GLN A 134 -6.05 3.82 50.17
N ILE A 135 -5.70 4.38 48.99
CA ILE A 135 -6.35 5.58 48.46
C ILE A 135 -7.20 5.29 47.25
N ALA A 136 -8.24 6.10 47.08
CA ALA A 136 -9.22 6.11 46.01
C ALA A 136 -8.63 6.18 44.60
N PRO A 137 -9.30 5.57 43.60
CA PRO A 137 -8.88 5.58 42.18
C PRO A 137 -8.79 7.03 41.62
N ALA A 138 -8.06 7.18 40.53
CA ALA A 138 -8.01 8.42 39.77
C ALA A 138 -9.43 8.87 39.39
N ARG A 139 -9.68 10.17 39.36
CA ARG A 139 -11.01 10.73 39.04
C ARG A 139 -10.94 11.59 37.79
N ASN A 140 -12.02 11.56 36.98
CA ASN A 140 -12.20 12.46 35.85
C ASN A 140 -12.57 13.88 36.34
N ARG A 141 -12.76 14.84 35.43
CA ARG A 141 -13.20 16.22 35.75
C ARG A 141 -14.56 16.27 36.43
N GLU A 142 -15.38 15.24 36.26
CA GLU A 142 -16.73 15.11 36.82
C GLU A 142 -16.72 14.38 38.18
N GLY A 143 -15.53 13.98 38.68
CA GLY A 143 -15.33 13.33 39.97
C GLY A 143 -15.55 11.81 39.97
N GLU A 144 -15.78 11.18 38.80
CA GLU A 144 -15.98 9.74 38.70
C GLU A 144 -14.66 8.98 38.71
N PRO A 145 -14.59 7.75 39.29
CA PRO A 145 -13.40 6.92 39.26
C PRO A 145 -13.02 6.54 37.83
N THR A 146 -11.79 6.83 37.43
CA THR A 146 -11.27 6.49 36.10
C THR A 146 -9.91 5.81 36.16
N LEU A 147 -9.52 5.21 35.05
CA LEU A 147 -8.16 4.69 34.90
C LEU A 147 -7.17 5.87 34.82
N PRO A 148 -5.98 5.77 35.43
CA PRO A 148 -4.96 6.83 35.44
C PRO A 148 -4.46 7.23 34.04
N ILE A 149 -4.63 6.35 33.05
CA ILE A 149 -4.27 6.58 31.66
C ILE A 149 -5.45 6.15 30.78
N GLU A 150 -6.01 7.08 30.01
CA GLU A 150 -7.00 6.82 28.98
C GLU A 150 -6.40 7.09 27.62
N ALA A 151 -6.28 6.05 26.78
CA ALA A 151 -5.97 6.22 25.38
C ALA A 151 -7.25 6.49 24.60
N ARG A 152 -7.27 7.58 23.83
CA ARG A 152 -8.37 7.90 22.89
C ARG A 152 -7.90 7.65 21.46
N PRO A 153 -7.96 6.40 20.97
CA PRO A 153 -7.59 6.08 19.62
C PRO A 153 -8.61 6.69 18.65
N ARG A 154 -8.12 7.27 17.58
CA ARG A 154 -8.93 7.74 16.45
C ARG A 154 -8.40 7.10 15.17
N LEU A 155 -9.22 6.30 14.55
CA LEU A 155 -8.93 5.73 13.24
C LEU A 155 -9.13 6.81 12.18
N LEU A 156 -8.12 6.98 11.33
CA LEU A 156 -8.16 7.86 10.17
C LEU A 156 -8.43 7.03 8.91
N TYR A 157 -9.08 7.64 7.94
CA TYR A 157 -9.31 7.14 6.57
C TYR A 157 -10.21 5.88 6.45
N ASN A 158 -10.30 5.03 7.45
CA ASN A 158 -11.21 3.89 7.51
C ASN A 158 -11.66 3.65 8.97
N PRO A 159 -12.54 4.53 9.52
CA PRO A 159 -12.96 4.47 10.92
C PRO A 159 -13.65 3.16 11.29
N ASP A 160 -14.39 2.57 10.36
CA ASP A 160 -15.15 1.33 10.57
C ASP A 160 -14.32 0.06 10.32
N LEU A 161 -13.00 0.20 10.01
CA LEU A 161 -12.10 -0.91 9.69
C LEU A 161 -12.67 -1.87 8.62
N GLN A 162 -13.42 -1.33 7.66
CA GLN A 162 -14.00 -2.13 6.59
C GLN A 162 -12.90 -2.68 5.67
N SER A 163 -12.85 -3.99 5.55
CA SER A 163 -11.86 -4.66 4.67
C SER A 163 -11.99 -4.22 3.21
N SER A 164 -13.22 -3.87 2.76
CA SER A 164 -13.46 -3.33 1.42
C SER A 164 -12.66 -2.05 1.13
N HIS A 165 -12.54 -1.15 2.09
CA HIS A 165 -11.77 0.10 1.93
C HIS A 165 -10.27 -0.17 1.69
N PHE A 166 -9.73 -1.24 2.28
CA PHE A 166 -8.34 -1.63 2.07
C PHE A 166 -8.13 -2.42 0.78
N PHE A 167 -8.98 -3.45 0.55
CA PHE A 167 -8.79 -4.38 -0.56
C PHE A 167 -9.24 -3.82 -1.90
N VAL A 168 -10.38 -3.11 -1.98
CA VAL A 168 -10.96 -2.71 -3.26
C VAL A 168 -10.07 -1.77 -4.07
N PRO A 169 -9.46 -0.71 -3.50
CA PRO A 169 -8.53 0.13 -4.26
C PRO A 169 -7.32 -0.65 -4.81
N GLY A 170 -6.77 -1.57 -4.03
CA GLY A 170 -5.69 -2.43 -4.51
C GLY A 170 -6.13 -3.42 -5.58
N LEU A 171 -7.33 -3.95 -5.47
CA LEU A 171 -7.92 -4.86 -6.45
C LEU A 171 -8.10 -4.20 -7.82
N ILE A 172 -8.42 -2.91 -7.87
CA ILE A 172 -8.49 -2.13 -9.12
C ILE A 172 -7.16 -2.20 -9.88
N ALA A 173 -6.04 -1.99 -9.19
CA ALA A 173 -4.71 -2.07 -9.81
C ALA A 173 -4.43 -3.46 -10.39
N ILE A 174 -4.78 -4.51 -9.65
CA ILE A 174 -4.58 -5.89 -10.07
C ILE A 174 -5.46 -6.25 -11.27
N ILE A 175 -6.75 -5.93 -11.22
CA ILE A 175 -7.68 -6.21 -12.33
C ILE A 175 -7.20 -5.52 -13.60
N LEU A 176 -6.89 -4.22 -13.52
CA LEU A 176 -6.41 -3.43 -14.64
C LEU A 176 -5.10 -4.02 -15.22
N GLN A 177 -4.17 -4.44 -14.35
CA GLN A 177 -2.94 -5.09 -14.80
C GLN A 177 -3.22 -6.41 -15.53
N VAL A 178 -4.05 -7.27 -14.95
CA VAL A 178 -4.36 -8.59 -15.50
C VAL A 178 -4.97 -8.45 -16.91
N VAL A 179 -6.01 -7.65 -17.03
CA VAL A 179 -6.72 -7.46 -18.30
C VAL A 179 -5.78 -6.90 -19.37
N LEU A 180 -5.04 -5.83 -19.05
CA LEU A 180 -4.11 -5.21 -19.98
C LEU A 180 -3.00 -6.16 -20.43
N LEU A 181 -2.41 -6.88 -19.48
CA LEU A 181 -1.31 -7.80 -19.74
C LEU A 181 -1.75 -8.92 -20.68
N PHE A 182 -2.90 -9.53 -20.41
CA PHE A 182 -3.43 -10.59 -21.26
C PHE A 182 -3.85 -10.07 -22.63
N LEU A 183 -4.61 -8.96 -22.70
CA LEU A 183 -5.05 -8.40 -23.97
C LEU A 183 -3.86 -8.05 -24.88
N THR A 184 -2.86 -7.36 -24.35
CA THR A 184 -1.72 -6.92 -25.15
C THR A 184 -0.86 -8.11 -25.59
N ASN A 185 -0.53 -9.01 -24.65
CA ASN A 185 0.34 -10.13 -24.91
C ASN A 185 -0.29 -11.10 -25.92
N LEU A 186 -1.53 -11.55 -25.67
CA LEU A 186 -2.20 -12.51 -26.55
C LEU A 186 -2.49 -11.94 -27.95
N SER A 187 -2.85 -10.66 -28.06
CA SER A 187 -3.11 -10.04 -29.36
C SER A 187 -1.89 -10.08 -30.27
N ILE A 188 -0.71 -9.78 -29.74
CA ILE A 188 0.53 -9.74 -30.54
C ILE A 188 0.99 -11.15 -30.89
N VAL A 189 0.94 -12.08 -29.91
CA VAL A 189 1.40 -13.45 -30.12
C VAL A 189 0.46 -14.21 -31.07
N ARG A 190 -0.87 -13.96 -31.00
CA ARG A 190 -1.83 -14.54 -31.93
C ARG A 190 -1.54 -14.16 -33.38
N GLU A 191 -1.20 -12.89 -33.64
CA GLU A 191 -0.86 -12.46 -35.00
C GLU A 191 0.46 -13.08 -35.47
N ARG A 192 1.39 -13.34 -34.56
CA ARG A 192 2.62 -14.06 -34.87
C ARG A 192 2.33 -15.51 -35.27
N GLU A 193 1.51 -16.23 -34.47
CA GLU A 193 1.13 -17.62 -34.75
C GLU A 193 0.38 -17.76 -36.07
N LEU A 194 -0.48 -16.79 -36.43
CA LEU A 194 -1.24 -16.81 -37.67
C LEU A 194 -0.45 -16.31 -38.89
N GLY A 195 0.81 -15.88 -38.72
CA GLY A 195 1.64 -15.33 -39.80
C GLY A 195 1.20 -13.97 -40.32
N THR A 196 0.15 -13.36 -39.73
CA THR A 196 -0.37 -12.06 -40.17
C THR A 196 0.54 -10.89 -39.76
N LEU A 197 1.43 -11.11 -38.79
CA LEU A 197 2.43 -10.12 -38.39
C LEU A 197 3.41 -9.82 -39.52
N GLU A 198 3.78 -10.83 -40.33
CA GLU A 198 4.69 -10.71 -41.49
C GLU A 198 4.07 -9.82 -42.56
N GLN A 199 2.76 -9.94 -42.79
CA GLN A 199 2.04 -9.09 -43.75
C GLN A 199 2.07 -7.62 -43.34
N LEU A 200 2.02 -7.33 -42.04
CA LEU A 200 2.14 -5.98 -41.49
C LEU A 200 3.55 -5.39 -41.67
N PHE A 201 4.59 -6.25 -41.66
CA PHE A 201 5.97 -5.80 -41.85
C PHE A 201 6.30 -5.39 -43.29
N VAL A 202 5.55 -5.87 -44.26
CA VAL A 202 5.70 -5.48 -45.69
C VAL A 202 5.08 -4.11 -45.97
N THR A 203 4.19 -3.63 -45.06
CA THR A 203 3.57 -2.30 -45.21
C THR A 203 4.59 -1.17 -44.92
N PRO A 204 4.44 0.02 -45.54
CA PRO A 204 5.35 1.16 -45.35
C PRO A 204 5.23 1.79 -43.95
N VAL A 205 4.47 1.19 -43.04
CA VAL A 205 4.27 1.68 -41.67
C VAL A 205 5.52 1.41 -40.83
N GLY A 206 6.05 2.46 -40.21
CA GLY A 206 7.17 2.33 -39.28
C GLY A 206 6.81 1.53 -38.03
N ARG A 207 7.83 0.98 -37.33
CA ARG A 207 7.67 0.17 -36.10
C ARG A 207 6.82 0.88 -35.04
N ALA A 208 7.08 2.18 -34.81
CA ALA A 208 6.36 2.98 -33.84
C ALA A 208 4.87 3.12 -34.23
N GLY A 209 4.57 3.37 -35.50
CA GLY A 209 3.19 3.46 -35.99
C GLY A 209 2.41 2.16 -35.80
N LEU A 210 3.03 1.01 -36.07
CA LEU A 210 2.42 -0.29 -35.86
C LEU A 210 2.14 -0.58 -34.37
N LEU A 211 3.10 -0.29 -33.50
CA LEU A 211 2.93 -0.47 -32.06
C LEU A 211 1.89 0.47 -31.50
N LEU A 212 1.94 1.76 -31.83
CA LEU A 212 0.97 2.76 -31.36
C LEU A 212 -0.44 2.44 -31.87
N GLY A 213 -0.59 2.02 -33.12
CA GLY A 213 -1.88 1.63 -33.69
C GLY A 213 -2.55 0.49 -32.96
N LYS A 214 -1.78 -0.41 -32.31
CA LYS A 214 -2.28 -1.50 -31.48
C LYS A 214 -2.49 -1.09 -30.03
N LEU A 215 -1.55 -0.35 -29.46
CA LEU A 215 -1.57 -0.01 -28.02
C LEU A 215 -2.62 1.05 -27.70
N ILE A 216 -2.89 2.00 -28.59
CA ILE A 216 -3.88 3.05 -28.36
C ILE A 216 -5.30 2.51 -28.09
N PRO A 217 -5.86 1.59 -28.91
CA PRO A 217 -7.17 1.00 -28.61
C PRO A 217 -7.22 0.30 -27.25
N TYR A 218 -6.16 -0.43 -26.89
CA TYR A 218 -6.09 -1.10 -25.58
C TYR A 218 -5.95 -0.10 -24.42
N ALA A 219 -5.20 0.99 -24.61
CA ALA A 219 -5.11 2.06 -23.63
C ALA A 219 -6.46 2.72 -23.37
N LEU A 220 -7.23 2.98 -24.42
CA LEU A 220 -8.58 3.56 -24.30
C LEU A 220 -9.56 2.59 -23.64
N MET A 221 -9.51 1.30 -23.98
CA MET A 221 -10.32 0.28 -23.31
C MET A 221 -9.98 0.18 -21.82
N ALA A 222 -8.71 0.15 -21.48
CA ALA A 222 -8.26 0.11 -20.09
C ALA A 222 -8.64 1.36 -19.30
N PHE A 223 -8.57 2.51 -19.93
CA PHE A 223 -9.05 3.74 -19.29
C PHE A 223 -10.56 3.70 -19.03
N GLY A 224 -11.33 3.20 -19.99
CA GLY A 224 -12.76 2.93 -19.80
C GLY A 224 -13.02 1.92 -18.67
N GLU A 225 -12.26 0.83 -18.62
CA GLU A 225 -12.30 -0.15 -17.54
C GLU A 225 -12.00 0.50 -16.18
N MET A 226 -10.96 1.32 -16.10
CA MET A 226 -10.61 2.07 -14.88
C MET A 226 -11.78 2.91 -14.38
N LEU A 227 -12.46 3.65 -15.27
CA LEU A 227 -13.63 4.46 -14.91
C LEU A 227 -14.80 3.60 -14.41
N ILE A 228 -15.05 2.47 -15.06
CA ILE A 228 -16.11 1.54 -14.65
C ILE A 228 -15.82 0.97 -13.27
N VAL A 229 -14.59 0.51 -13.02
CA VAL A 229 -14.22 -0.10 -11.76
C VAL A 229 -14.17 0.92 -10.62
N LEU A 230 -13.71 2.16 -10.88
CA LEU A 230 -13.79 3.26 -9.91
C LEU A 230 -15.24 3.60 -9.54
N THR A 231 -16.12 3.65 -10.54
CA THR A 231 -17.55 3.90 -10.32
C THR A 231 -18.19 2.77 -9.52
N ALA A 232 -17.86 1.52 -9.85
CA ALA A 232 -18.32 0.35 -9.12
C ALA A 232 -17.80 0.34 -7.66
N MET A 233 -16.54 0.72 -7.43
CA MET A 233 -15.97 0.88 -6.09
C MET A 233 -16.79 1.86 -5.26
N ALA A 234 -17.08 3.04 -5.80
CA ALA A 234 -17.84 4.07 -5.09
C ALA A 234 -19.31 3.66 -4.89
N ALA A 235 -19.96 3.10 -5.92
CA ALA A 235 -21.39 2.80 -5.89
C ALA A 235 -21.74 1.51 -5.14
N ILE A 236 -20.91 0.47 -5.23
CA ILE A 236 -21.21 -0.86 -4.64
C ILE A 236 -20.58 -1.00 -3.25
N PHE A 237 -19.33 -0.58 -3.10
CA PHE A 237 -18.58 -0.76 -1.86
C PHE A 237 -18.60 0.47 -0.95
N GLY A 238 -19.16 1.60 -1.41
CA GLY A 238 -19.24 2.83 -0.63
C GLY A 238 -17.88 3.45 -0.26
N VAL A 239 -16.80 3.08 -0.98
CA VAL A 239 -15.46 3.61 -0.72
C VAL A 239 -15.39 5.05 -1.18
N PRO A 240 -15.23 6.03 -0.27
CA PRO A 240 -15.17 7.44 -0.64
C PRO A 240 -13.81 7.77 -1.27
N ILE A 241 -13.83 8.65 -2.27
CA ILE A 241 -12.61 9.21 -2.86
C ILE A 241 -12.35 10.56 -2.19
N HIS A 242 -11.31 10.62 -1.33
CA HIS A 242 -10.99 11.83 -0.57
C HIS A 242 -10.07 12.79 -1.32
N GLY A 243 -9.27 12.29 -2.26
CA GLY A 243 -8.32 13.07 -3.03
C GLY A 243 -8.83 13.55 -4.38
N ASP A 244 -7.93 14.16 -5.15
CA ASP A 244 -8.24 14.67 -6.49
C ASP A 244 -8.39 13.53 -7.51
N LEU A 245 -9.61 13.41 -8.04
CA LEU A 245 -9.92 12.44 -9.10
C LEU A 245 -9.14 12.71 -10.39
N GLY A 246 -8.89 13.99 -10.72
CA GLY A 246 -8.11 14.36 -11.90
C GLY A 246 -6.67 13.86 -11.80
N LEU A 247 -6.04 14.04 -10.65
CA LEU A 247 -4.72 13.49 -10.36
C LEU A 247 -4.71 11.96 -10.48
N LEU A 248 -5.71 11.28 -9.92
CA LEU A 248 -5.83 9.83 -9.99
C LEU A 248 -5.89 9.33 -11.43
N LEU A 249 -6.75 9.93 -12.25
CA LEU A 249 -6.92 9.57 -13.66
C LEU A 249 -5.64 9.84 -14.46
N LEU A 250 -4.94 10.94 -14.19
CA LEU A 250 -3.66 11.24 -14.83
C LEU A 250 -2.60 10.18 -14.50
N LEU A 251 -2.48 9.80 -13.23
CA LEU A 251 -1.51 8.79 -12.80
C LEU A 251 -1.88 7.38 -13.29
N SER A 252 -3.18 7.12 -13.50
CA SER A 252 -3.64 5.86 -14.10
C SER A 252 -3.16 5.70 -15.55
N TRP A 253 -3.04 6.78 -16.32
CA TRP A 253 -2.44 6.72 -17.64
C TRP A 253 -0.99 6.25 -17.61
N LEU A 254 -0.19 6.71 -16.65
CA LEU A 254 1.19 6.26 -16.50
C LEU A 254 1.25 4.75 -16.23
N PHE A 255 0.35 4.24 -15.38
CA PHE A 255 0.26 2.81 -15.09
C PHE A 255 -0.22 2.00 -16.29
N ILE A 256 -1.23 2.47 -17.02
CA ILE A 256 -1.75 1.84 -18.24
C ILE A 256 -0.62 1.69 -19.28
N ILE A 257 0.11 2.76 -19.55
CA ILE A 257 1.24 2.74 -20.50
C ILE A 257 2.31 1.74 -20.06
N THR A 258 2.63 1.72 -18.77
CA THR A 258 3.62 0.80 -18.20
C THR A 258 3.20 -0.65 -18.37
N THR A 259 1.94 -0.96 -18.10
CA THR A 259 1.41 -2.33 -18.18
C THR A 259 1.25 -2.81 -19.62
N LEU A 260 0.84 -1.92 -20.54
CA LEU A 260 0.85 -2.20 -21.98
C LEU A 260 2.26 -2.50 -22.47
N GLY A 261 3.25 -1.72 -22.04
CA GLY A 261 4.67 -1.96 -22.31
C GLY A 261 5.13 -3.32 -21.80
N LEU A 262 4.68 -3.70 -20.59
CA LEU A 262 5.01 -5.01 -20.00
C LEU A 262 4.38 -6.16 -20.80
N GLY A 263 3.11 -6.04 -21.21
CA GLY A 263 2.46 -7.01 -22.10
C GLY A 263 3.17 -7.14 -23.45
N LEU A 264 3.58 -6.00 -24.03
CA LEU A 264 4.41 -5.98 -25.25
C LEU A 264 5.76 -6.69 -25.03
N PHE A 265 6.44 -6.43 -23.92
CA PHE A 265 7.71 -7.08 -23.58
C PHE A 265 7.55 -8.60 -23.49
N ILE A 266 6.53 -9.08 -22.78
CA ILE A 266 6.22 -10.51 -22.67
C ILE A 266 5.93 -11.12 -24.04
N SER A 267 5.19 -10.43 -24.92
CA SER A 267 4.90 -10.91 -26.26
C SER A 267 6.16 -11.12 -27.13
N THR A 268 7.26 -10.41 -26.82
CA THR A 268 8.55 -10.63 -27.51
C THR A 268 9.26 -11.91 -27.08
N LEU A 269 8.93 -12.43 -25.90
CA LEU A 269 9.53 -13.66 -25.35
C LEU A 269 8.77 -14.91 -25.77
N ALA A 270 7.45 -14.80 -25.93
CA ALA A 270 6.58 -15.92 -26.26
C ALA A 270 6.52 -16.19 -27.76
N ARG A 271 6.51 -17.46 -28.14
CA ARG A 271 6.33 -17.92 -29.53
C ARG A 271 4.91 -18.37 -29.80
N THR A 272 4.24 -18.91 -28.80
CA THR A 272 2.88 -19.43 -28.86
C THR A 272 1.97 -18.74 -27.85
N GLN A 273 0.66 -18.75 -28.10
CA GLN A 273 -0.32 -18.21 -27.15
C GLN A 273 -0.22 -18.90 -25.78
N LEU A 274 0.07 -20.21 -25.76
CA LEU A 274 0.24 -20.95 -24.50
C LEU A 274 1.45 -20.44 -23.71
N GLU A 275 2.60 -20.24 -24.36
CA GLU A 275 3.77 -19.63 -23.72
C GLU A 275 3.47 -18.21 -23.24
N ALA A 276 2.74 -17.44 -24.04
CA ALA A 276 2.32 -16.09 -23.70
C ALA A 276 1.47 -16.04 -22.41
N MET A 277 0.52 -16.97 -22.28
CA MET A 277 -0.28 -17.13 -21.06
C MET A 277 0.61 -17.53 -19.86
N GLN A 278 1.52 -18.45 -20.03
CA GLN A 278 2.42 -18.89 -18.94
C GLN A 278 3.28 -17.73 -18.43
N PHE A 279 3.86 -16.92 -19.33
CA PHE A 279 4.63 -15.74 -18.95
C PHE A 279 3.75 -14.66 -18.27
N ALA A 280 2.51 -14.48 -18.77
CA ALA A 280 1.57 -13.57 -18.13
C ALA A 280 1.26 -14.01 -16.69
N PHE A 281 0.98 -15.29 -16.46
CA PHE A 281 0.78 -15.86 -15.13
C PHE A 281 2.02 -15.73 -14.24
N LEU A 282 3.22 -15.93 -14.80
CA LEU A 282 4.48 -15.80 -14.08
C LEU A 282 4.69 -14.38 -13.55
N VAL A 283 4.21 -13.36 -14.26
CA VAL A 283 4.25 -11.95 -13.79
C VAL A 283 3.06 -11.62 -12.88
N MET A 284 1.88 -12.13 -13.22
CA MET A 284 0.65 -11.83 -12.49
C MET A 284 0.70 -12.33 -11.03
N MET A 285 1.17 -13.57 -10.80
CA MET A 285 1.21 -14.15 -9.46
C MET A 285 2.08 -13.36 -8.47
N PRO A 286 3.34 -13.03 -8.78
CA PRO A 286 4.11 -12.13 -7.94
C PRO A 286 3.44 -10.76 -7.78
N SER A 287 2.81 -10.23 -8.83
CA SER A 287 2.10 -8.96 -8.76
C SER A 287 0.97 -8.95 -7.74
N VAL A 288 0.17 -10.02 -7.68
CA VAL A 288 -0.92 -10.14 -6.69
C VAL A 288 -0.37 -10.26 -5.26
N LEU A 289 0.66 -11.09 -5.07
CA LEU A 289 1.15 -11.43 -3.74
C LEU A 289 2.10 -10.36 -3.16
N LEU A 290 2.99 -9.82 -3.99
CA LEU A 290 4.10 -8.98 -3.53
C LEU A 290 3.87 -7.48 -3.73
N SER A 291 2.79 -7.07 -4.40
CA SER A 291 2.51 -5.65 -4.67
C SER A 291 2.16 -4.81 -3.44
N GLY A 292 1.91 -5.44 -2.31
CA GLY A 292 1.31 -4.75 -1.16
C GLY A 292 -0.22 -4.73 -1.19
N PHE A 293 -0.84 -5.36 -2.21
CA PHE A 293 -2.28 -5.51 -2.30
C PHE A 293 -2.82 -6.39 -1.17
N MET A 294 -2.26 -7.57 -1.01
CA MET A 294 -2.74 -8.60 -0.08
C MET A 294 -1.96 -8.59 1.24
N PHE A 295 -0.65 -8.42 1.17
CA PHE A 295 0.25 -8.44 2.32
C PHE A 295 1.04 -7.13 2.43
N PRO A 296 1.21 -6.56 3.64
CA PRO A 296 2.02 -5.36 3.85
C PRO A 296 3.48 -5.61 3.42
N ARG A 297 4.02 -4.70 2.60
CA ARG A 297 5.41 -4.81 2.12
C ARG A 297 6.46 -4.66 3.22
N SER A 298 6.10 -3.97 4.31
CA SER A 298 6.95 -3.78 5.48
C SER A 298 7.36 -5.10 6.13
N GLU A 299 6.47 -6.09 6.09
CA GLU A 299 6.65 -7.40 6.72
C GLU A 299 7.40 -8.41 5.84
N MET A 300 7.67 -8.05 4.58
CA MET A 300 8.36 -8.95 3.67
C MET A 300 9.87 -8.99 3.95
N PRO A 301 10.50 -10.18 3.94
CA PRO A 301 11.96 -10.32 3.99
C PRO A 301 12.66 -9.49 2.91
N LEU A 302 13.85 -8.97 3.22
CA LEU A 302 14.60 -8.08 2.31
C LEU A 302 14.72 -8.57 0.86
N PRO A 303 15.03 -9.87 0.56
CA PRO A 303 15.12 -10.32 -0.83
C PRO A 303 13.80 -10.23 -1.58
N ILE A 304 12.69 -10.59 -0.92
CA ILE A 304 11.34 -10.53 -1.50
C ILE A 304 10.91 -9.08 -1.70
N ARG A 305 11.16 -8.24 -0.69
CA ARG A 305 10.90 -6.80 -0.77
C ARG A 305 11.65 -6.13 -1.92
N ALA A 306 12.88 -6.55 -2.24
CA ALA A 306 13.61 -6.05 -3.39
C ALA A 306 12.90 -6.36 -4.72
N ILE A 307 12.28 -7.53 -4.86
CA ILE A 307 11.50 -7.91 -6.05
C ILE A 307 10.27 -7.01 -6.21
N THR A 308 9.65 -6.56 -5.12
CA THR A 308 8.45 -5.69 -5.20
C THR A 308 8.71 -4.39 -5.95
N TYR A 309 9.93 -3.86 -5.92
CA TYR A 309 10.30 -2.64 -6.64
C TYR A 309 10.36 -2.81 -8.16
N LEU A 310 10.43 -4.05 -8.66
CA LEU A 310 10.39 -4.34 -10.09
C LEU A 310 8.95 -4.41 -10.64
N LEU A 311 7.96 -4.46 -9.75
CA LEU A 311 6.56 -4.63 -10.12
C LEU A 311 5.87 -3.26 -10.23
N PRO A 312 5.41 -2.82 -11.42
CA PRO A 312 4.76 -1.53 -11.59
C PRO A 312 3.50 -1.36 -10.73
N VAL A 313 2.74 -2.44 -10.56
CA VAL A 313 1.52 -2.46 -9.76
C VAL A 313 1.76 -2.09 -8.31
N THR A 314 2.92 -2.37 -7.77
CA THR A 314 3.32 -2.01 -6.40
C THR A 314 3.21 -0.51 -6.15
N TYR A 315 3.69 0.29 -7.09
CA TYR A 315 3.61 1.75 -7.00
C TYR A 315 2.19 2.23 -7.21
N PHE A 316 1.47 1.61 -8.13
CA PHE A 316 0.11 2.04 -8.45
C PHE A 316 -0.90 1.70 -7.35
N VAL A 317 -0.76 0.59 -6.64
CA VAL A 317 -1.54 0.28 -5.43
C VAL A 317 -1.36 1.35 -4.37
N GLU A 318 -0.13 1.83 -4.13
CA GLU A 318 0.15 2.90 -3.17
C GLU A 318 -0.42 4.26 -3.63
N ILE A 319 -0.36 4.55 -4.92
CA ILE A 319 -0.97 5.74 -5.52
C ILE A 319 -2.49 5.71 -5.34
N LEU A 320 -3.14 4.59 -5.68
CA LEU A 320 -4.59 4.41 -5.53
C LEU A 320 -5.02 4.61 -4.07
N ARG A 321 -4.36 3.90 -3.13
CA ARG A 321 -4.67 4.05 -1.71
C ARG A 321 -4.37 5.46 -1.20
N GLY A 322 -3.29 6.07 -1.65
CA GLY A 322 -2.93 7.44 -1.31
C GLY A 322 -4.01 8.43 -1.70
N VAL A 323 -4.43 8.43 -2.95
CA VAL A 323 -5.46 9.36 -3.44
C VAL A 323 -6.84 9.00 -2.89
N ILE A 324 -7.27 7.74 -3.00
CA ILE A 324 -8.63 7.34 -2.66
C ILE A 324 -8.88 7.45 -1.16
N LEU A 325 -7.99 6.88 -0.32
CA LEU A 325 -8.25 6.78 1.12
C LEU A 325 -7.67 7.94 1.90
N ARG A 326 -6.42 8.31 1.65
CA ARG A 326 -5.69 9.31 2.43
C ARG A 326 -5.89 10.74 1.94
N GLY A 327 -6.43 10.94 0.72
CA GLY A 327 -6.54 12.26 0.09
C GLY A 327 -5.17 12.89 -0.17
N ALA A 328 -4.17 12.07 -0.49
CA ALA A 328 -2.79 12.50 -0.68
C ALA A 328 -2.64 13.29 -1.98
N ASP A 329 -1.86 14.37 -1.92
CA ASP A 329 -1.51 15.21 -3.06
C ASP A 329 -0.32 14.64 -3.85
N PHE A 330 -0.04 15.23 -5.02
CA PHE A 330 1.10 14.82 -5.86
C PHE A 330 2.45 14.87 -5.11
N ALA A 331 2.63 15.85 -4.23
CA ALA A 331 3.85 15.99 -3.44
C ALA A 331 4.07 14.83 -2.46
N ASP A 332 2.98 14.28 -1.91
CA ASP A 332 3.02 13.11 -1.02
C ASP A 332 3.29 11.81 -1.78
N LEU A 333 2.78 11.73 -3.01
CA LEU A 333 2.88 10.56 -3.88
C LEU A 333 4.14 10.50 -4.74
N TRP A 334 4.94 11.58 -4.76
CA TRP A 334 6.13 11.72 -5.59
C TRP A 334 7.05 10.49 -5.63
N PRO A 335 7.38 9.80 -4.50
CA PRO A 335 8.27 8.65 -4.54
C PRO A 335 7.69 7.47 -5.34
N TYR A 336 6.37 7.27 -5.23
CA TYR A 336 5.66 6.21 -5.94
C TYR A 336 5.50 6.54 -7.43
N VAL A 337 5.22 7.80 -7.74
CA VAL A 337 5.12 8.29 -9.12
C VAL A 337 6.47 8.19 -9.81
N ALA A 338 7.55 8.59 -9.15
CA ALA A 338 8.91 8.46 -9.68
C ALA A 338 9.29 7.00 -9.91
N GLY A 339 8.98 6.10 -8.95
CA GLY A 339 9.22 4.66 -9.09
C GLY A 339 8.45 4.05 -10.27
N LEU A 340 7.17 4.40 -10.43
CA LEU A 340 6.36 3.97 -11.57
C LEU A 340 6.92 4.51 -12.90
N GLY A 341 7.36 5.78 -12.91
CA GLY A 341 8.00 6.41 -14.08
C GLY A 341 9.29 5.70 -14.50
N VAL A 342 10.14 5.34 -13.54
CA VAL A 342 11.35 4.55 -13.81
C VAL A 342 11.00 3.18 -14.37
N CYS A 343 10.04 2.47 -13.76
CA CYS A 343 9.56 1.20 -14.29
C CYS A 343 9.02 1.35 -15.72
N CYS A 344 8.24 2.40 -15.99
CA CYS A 344 7.72 2.70 -17.31
C CYS A 344 8.86 2.87 -18.32
N ALA A 345 9.84 3.71 -18.02
CA ALA A 345 10.98 3.96 -18.90
C ALA A 345 11.78 2.69 -19.19
N VAL A 346 12.07 1.90 -18.16
CA VAL A 346 12.82 0.63 -18.30
C VAL A 346 12.04 -0.39 -19.15
N ILE A 347 10.76 -0.61 -18.82
CA ILE A 347 9.93 -1.59 -19.52
C ILE A 347 9.72 -1.20 -20.98
N LEU A 348 9.43 0.07 -21.28
CA LEU A 348 9.26 0.55 -22.65
C LEU A 348 10.58 0.43 -23.44
N THR A 349 11.70 0.80 -22.84
CA THR A 349 13.01 0.68 -23.49
C THR A 349 13.32 -0.79 -23.83
N LEU A 350 13.13 -1.71 -22.89
CA LEU A 350 13.31 -3.15 -23.12
C LEU A 350 12.36 -3.68 -24.20
N SER A 351 11.10 -3.25 -24.18
CA SER A 351 10.11 -3.65 -25.16
C SER A 351 10.46 -3.19 -26.57
N ILE A 352 10.83 -1.92 -26.74
CA ILE A 352 11.16 -1.31 -28.03
C ILE A 352 12.47 -1.91 -28.59
N THR A 353 13.49 -2.08 -27.75
CA THR A 353 14.78 -2.63 -28.18
C THR A 353 14.69 -4.10 -28.59
N ARG A 354 13.83 -4.88 -27.91
CA ARG A 354 13.67 -6.30 -28.19
C ARG A 354 12.67 -6.58 -29.32
N PHE A 355 11.76 -5.65 -29.58
CA PHE A 355 10.82 -5.77 -30.69
C PHE A 355 11.54 -5.49 -32.02
N ARG A 356 12.07 -6.54 -32.64
CA ARG A 356 12.75 -6.46 -33.92
C ARG A 356 11.76 -6.72 -35.05
N LYS A 357 11.82 -5.88 -36.08
CA LYS A 357 11.16 -6.11 -37.38
C LYS A 357 12.11 -6.96 -38.21
N GLN A 358 12.22 -8.27 -37.95
CA GLN A 358 12.97 -9.20 -38.76
C GLN A 358 12.07 -10.35 -39.17
N LEU A 359 12.10 -10.61 -40.45
CA LEU A 359 11.68 -11.88 -41.08
C LEU A 359 12.84 -12.86 -40.82
N ASP A 360 12.69 -13.77 -39.85
CA ASP A 360 13.55 -14.95 -39.74
C ASP A 360 12.94 -16.09 -40.50
#